data_8fe98820546a0ceafd0eab546db651cf
#
_entry.id   8fe98820546a0ceafd0eab546db651cf
#
_cell.length_a   1.000
_cell.length_b   1.000
_cell.length_c   1.000
_cell.angle_alpha   90.00
_cell.angle_beta   90.00
_cell.angle_gamma   90.00
#
_symmetry.space_group_name_H-M   'P 1'
#
loop_
_entity.id
_entity.type
_entity.pdbx_description
1 polymer ?
#
loop_
_entity_poly.entity_id
_entity_poly.type
_entity_poly.pdbx_seq_one_letter_code
_entity_poly.pdbx_strand_id
1 'polypeptide(L)'
;FFGFGTNILVNMLVLTGLLRFVLKMPDSLVFGRILPALGLMMCLSTFYYAWLAYRLAQKTGRSDVCALPSGVSVPHMFIVTFVIMLPITIKTGDPIKGWSAGLVWVFFQSFILMIGGFIAPYIRKITPRAALLGTLAGVSVTFISMRPALEMYMTPQIGLVCFAIILVSWFGGVKYPRGIPAGLVAIAVGMIIAWGSNLFGLGLGGLSLKGVGDAFASFGFSVPIPAIGEVFSGFEFLGIILVTAIPFGIYDLVEAMDNVESAEAAGDEYPTTRVLTADGVVSLIGCLMGNPFINAVYIGHPGWKAMGGRIGYSAATGIMVVVLSWFGIISVLLALVPVVAISPILLYIGMLIGAQAFQTTPIKHAPAIVLALTPHLAAWAKLQIDTMLGATLSAAQTVGALAPDKVGAVKTAAIASLPQQGVLYHGLEVMGGGSILAGLVLGAIGVFVIERDFVKASAFAFAGAVLTYFGFMHGEAVGIGGGLGVTPGVALAYAVVAAGFLAVEKFGAGSLSITHPELPLAVPAE
;
A
#
# COMPACT_ATOMS: atom_id res chain seq x y z
N PHE A 1 21.94 -7.42 7.41
CA PHE A 1 22.00 -6.53 6.23
C PHE A 1 21.42 -7.20 4.98
N PHE A 2 21.93 -8.37 4.56
CA PHE A 2 21.49 -9.00 3.30
C PHE A 2 19.98 -9.21 3.19
N GLY A 3 19.32 -9.71 4.22
CA GLY A 3 17.87 -9.95 4.19
C GLY A 3 17.08 -8.64 4.01
N PHE A 4 17.35 -7.64 4.83
CA PHE A 4 16.64 -6.36 4.77
C PHE A 4 17.03 -5.55 3.52
N GLY A 5 18.33 -5.50 3.18
CA GLY A 5 18.79 -4.83 1.98
C GLY A 5 18.19 -5.42 0.69
N THR A 6 18.01 -6.74 0.62
CA THR A 6 17.33 -7.40 -0.50
C THR A 6 15.85 -6.98 -0.58
N ASN A 7 15.15 -6.90 0.57
CA ASN A 7 13.76 -6.44 0.60
C ASN A 7 13.65 -5.01 0.04
N ILE A 8 14.52 -4.11 0.50
CA ILE A 8 14.54 -2.72 0.02
C ILE A 8 14.89 -2.65 -1.47
N LEU A 9 15.86 -3.43 -1.94
CA LEU A 9 16.21 -3.50 -3.36
C LEU A 9 15.00 -3.93 -4.23
N VAL A 10 14.27 -4.93 -3.79
CA VAL A 10 13.05 -5.38 -4.47
C VAL A 10 12.02 -4.26 -4.55
N ASN A 11 11.76 -3.56 -3.44
CA ASN A 11 10.83 -2.44 -3.43
C ASN A 11 11.27 -1.31 -4.38
N MET A 12 12.58 -1.01 -4.44
CA MET A 12 13.11 -0.01 -5.38
C MET A 12 12.95 -0.44 -6.85
N LEU A 13 13.17 -1.71 -7.16
CA LEU A 13 12.96 -2.25 -8.52
C LEU A 13 11.50 -2.15 -8.94
N VAL A 14 10.57 -2.53 -8.05
CA VAL A 14 9.13 -2.42 -8.31
C VAL A 14 8.71 -0.97 -8.51
N LEU A 15 9.10 -0.09 -7.60
CA LEU A 15 8.81 1.35 -7.68
C LEU A 15 9.30 1.95 -9.00
N THR A 16 10.54 1.65 -9.37
CA THR A 16 11.12 2.13 -10.62
C THR A 16 10.38 1.57 -11.82
N GLY A 17 9.96 0.29 -11.76
CA GLY A 17 9.12 -0.34 -12.77
C GLY A 17 7.76 0.35 -12.92
N LEU A 18 7.11 0.71 -11.80
CA LEU A 18 5.85 1.46 -11.82
C LEU A 18 6.00 2.84 -12.48
N LEU A 19 7.05 3.57 -12.13
CA LEU A 19 7.31 4.89 -12.71
C LEU A 19 7.55 4.82 -14.23
N ARG A 20 8.37 3.85 -14.70
CA ARG A 20 8.75 3.74 -16.11
C ARG A 20 7.67 3.09 -16.99
N PHE A 21 7.13 1.96 -16.55
CA PHE A 21 6.28 1.11 -17.40
C PHE A 21 4.78 1.40 -17.22
N VAL A 22 4.34 1.78 -16.04
CA VAL A 22 2.93 2.09 -15.77
C VAL A 22 2.65 3.57 -16.02
N LEU A 23 3.41 4.46 -15.38
CA LEU A 23 3.25 5.90 -15.50
C LEU A 23 3.93 6.49 -16.74
N LYS A 24 4.79 5.70 -17.43
CA LYS A 24 5.56 6.10 -18.61
C LYS A 24 6.35 7.39 -18.40
N MET A 25 6.89 7.59 -17.21
CA MET A 25 7.71 8.74 -16.88
C MET A 25 9.04 8.69 -17.64
N PRO A 26 9.56 9.84 -18.10
CA PRO A 26 10.86 9.91 -18.75
C PRO A 26 12.00 9.42 -17.83
N ASP A 27 12.98 8.73 -18.37
CA ASP A 27 14.13 8.22 -17.59
C ASP A 27 14.90 9.35 -16.89
N SER A 28 15.00 10.53 -17.51
CA SER A 28 15.60 11.72 -16.90
C SER A 28 14.88 12.18 -15.63
N LEU A 29 13.57 12.02 -15.54
CA LEU A 29 12.79 12.31 -14.35
C LEU A 29 12.98 11.20 -13.29
N VAL A 30 12.86 9.94 -13.70
CA VAL A 30 12.97 8.79 -12.79
C VAL A 30 14.35 8.69 -12.17
N PHE A 31 15.39 8.61 -13.00
CA PHE A 31 16.78 8.40 -12.53
C PHE A 31 17.49 9.71 -12.14
N GLY A 32 17.10 10.83 -12.75
CA GLY A 32 17.73 12.12 -12.49
C GLY A 32 17.13 12.90 -11.31
N ARG A 33 15.88 12.64 -10.91
CA ARG A 33 15.19 13.40 -9.87
C ARG A 33 14.53 12.52 -8.79
N ILE A 34 13.63 11.61 -9.18
CA ILE A 34 12.81 10.85 -8.21
C ILE A 34 13.67 9.90 -7.39
N LEU A 35 14.47 9.06 -8.04
CA LEU A 35 15.30 8.09 -7.32
C LEU A 35 16.39 8.72 -6.45
N PRO A 36 17.10 9.77 -6.88
CA PRO A 36 18.04 10.47 -5.98
C PRO A 36 17.36 11.04 -4.74
N ALA A 37 16.16 11.64 -4.88
CA ALA A 37 15.38 12.15 -3.77
C ALA A 37 14.90 11.04 -2.83
N LEU A 38 14.47 9.90 -3.40
CA LEU A 38 14.13 8.69 -2.67
C LEU A 38 15.34 8.18 -1.85
N GLY A 39 16.50 8.12 -2.48
CA GLY A 39 17.74 7.69 -1.83
C GLY A 39 18.10 8.56 -0.63
N LEU A 40 17.96 9.88 -0.76
CA LEU A 40 18.14 10.82 0.34
C LEU A 40 17.15 10.55 1.48
N MET A 41 15.85 10.44 1.17
CA MET A 41 14.80 10.18 2.14
C MET A 41 15.10 8.91 2.94
N MET A 42 15.37 7.80 2.26
CA MET A 42 15.62 6.52 2.92
C MET A 42 16.93 6.53 3.72
N CYS A 43 17.95 7.23 3.25
CA CYS A 43 19.18 7.39 3.99
C CYS A 43 18.94 8.13 5.32
N LEU A 44 18.25 9.26 5.28
CA LEU A 44 17.90 10.03 6.48
C LEU A 44 17.12 9.19 7.48
N SER A 45 16.12 8.44 7.02
CA SER A 45 15.29 7.58 7.85
C SER A 45 16.12 6.47 8.50
N THR A 46 16.85 5.69 7.72
CA THR A 46 17.62 4.54 8.22
C THR A 46 18.74 4.96 9.18
N PHE A 47 19.40 6.10 8.94
CA PHE A 47 20.38 6.65 9.86
C PHE A 47 19.73 7.16 11.15
N TYR A 48 18.57 7.80 11.07
CA TYR A 48 17.84 8.24 12.26
C TYR A 48 17.44 7.06 13.14
N TYR A 49 16.93 5.96 12.57
CA TYR A 49 16.57 4.77 13.35
C TYR A 49 17.78 4.02 13.88
N ALA A 50 18.90 4.00 13.16
CA ALA A 50 20.17 3.53 13.71
C ALA A 50 20.62 4.36 14.91
N TRP A 51 20.47 5.68 14.84
CA TRP A 51 20.79 6.59 15.95
C TRP A 51 19.82 6.37 17.14
N LEU A 52 18.52 6.21 16.94
CA LEU A 52 17.57 5.90 18.01
C LEU A 52 17.93 4.59 18.70
N ALA A 53 18.25 3.54 17.95
CA ALA A 53 18.67 2.26 18.47
C ALA A 53 19.98 2.37 19.28
N TYR A 54 20.94 3.16 18.79
CA TYR A 54 22.18 3.45 19.52
C TYR A 54 21.89 4.14 20.86
N ARG A 55 20.99 5.14 20.87
CA ARG A 55 20.57 5.81 22.10
C ARG A 55 19.87 4.88 23.07
N LEU A 56 19.03 3.97 22.57
CA LEU A 56 18.37 2.95 23.37
C LEU A 56 19.38 1.97 23.97
N ALA A 57 20.34 1.49 23.18
CA ALA A 57 21.42 0.61 23.63
C ALA A 57 22.25 1.28 24.74
N GLN A 58 22.61 2.55 24.58
CA GLN A 58 23.34 3.29 25.62
C GLN A 58 22.52 3.45 26.91
N LYS A 59 21.21 3.76 26.79
CA LYS A 59 20.32 3.95 27.95
C LYS A 59 20.12 2.66 28.73
N THR A 60 20.02 1.52 28.02
CA THR A 60 19.69 0.21 28.62
C THR A 60 20.92 -0.64 28.93
N GLY A 61 22.11 -0.29 28.45
CA GLY A 61 23.33 -1.09 28.55
C GLY A 61 23.30 -2.36 27.71
N ARG A 62 22.32 -2.52 26.80
CA ARG A 62 22.10 -3.74 26.01
C ARG A 62 22.86 -3.70 24.69
N SER A 63 23.40 -4.85 24.28
CA SER A 63 24.10 -5.04 23.00
C SER A 63 23.22 -5.68 21.92
N ASP A 64 22.01 -6.15 22.26
CA ASP A 64 21.09 -6.86 21.38
C ASP A 64 20.00 -5.96 20.76
N VAL A 65 20.06 -4.65 21.00
CA VAL A 65 19.12 -3.67 20.44
C VAL A 65 19.17 -3.69 18.92
N CYS A 66 18.01 -3.81 18.28
CA CYS A 66 17.84 -3.81 16.83
C CYS A 66 17.19 -2.50 16.37
N ALA A 67 17.76 -1.83 15.35
CA ALA A 67 17.14 -0.63 14.79
C ALA A 67 15.77 -0.95 14.18
N LEU A 68 14.86 0.03 14.18
CA LEU A 68 13.61 -0.09 13.46
C LEU A 68 13.87 -0.22 11.96
N PRO A 69 13.25 -1.18 11.27
CA PRO A 69 13.29 -1.24 9.81
C PRO A 69 12.45 -0.12 9.21
N SER A 70 12.93 0.55 8.19
CA SER A 70 12.18 1.62 7.52
C SER A 70 12.51 1.73 6.04
N GLY A 71 11.57 2.28 5.29
CA GLY A 71 11.72 2.51 3.87
C GLY A 71 10.45 3.07 3.25
N VAL A 72 10.31 2.97 1.94
CA VAL A 72 9.08 3.38 1.24
C VAL A 72 7.92 2.51 1.68
N SER A 73 6.84 3.11 2.16
CA SER A 73 5.60 2.37 2.45
C SER A 73 5.08 1.70 1.18
N VAL A 74 5.02 0.36 1.20
CA VAL A 74 4.61 -0.43 0.03
C VAL A 74 3.13 -0.20 -0.30
N PRO A 75 2.18 -0.20 0.66
CA PRO A 75 0.79 0.13 0.35
C PRO A 75 0.64 1.50 -0.31
N HIS A 76 1.31 2.51 0.25
CA HIS A 76 1.26 3.89 -0.26
C HIS A 76 1.87 4.04 -1.64
N MET A 77 2.96 3.32 -1.92
CA MET A 77 3.58 3.29 -3.24
C MET A 77 2.58 2.89 -4.33
N PHE A 78 1.79 1.84 -4.08
CA PHE A 78 0.77 1.40 -5.03
C PHE A 78 -0.39 2.39 -5.11
N ILE A 79 -0.84 2.92 -3.99
CA ILE A 79 -1.98 3.83 -3.95
C ILE A 79 -1.65 5.16 -4.63
N VAL A 80 -0.55 5.81 -4.27
CA VAL A 80 -0.18 7.07 -4.93
C VAL A 80 0.02 6.86 -6.43
N THR A 81 0.56 5.69 -6.82
CA THR A 81 0.76 5.37 -8.24
C THR A 81 -0.57 5.17 -8.97
N PHE A 82 -1.45 4.31 -8.46
CA PHE A 82 -2.65 3.87 -9.20
C PHE A 82 -3.89 4.73 -8.95
N VAL A 83 -3.99 5.38 -7.79
CA VAL A 83 -5.18 6.17 -7.42
C VAL A 83 -4.97 7.67 -7.65
N ILE A 84 -3.73 8.15 -7.61
CA ILE A 84 -3.41 9.58 -7.80
C ILE A 84 -2.66 9.83 -9.10
N MET A 85 -1.42 9.32 -9.22
CA MET A 85 -0.56 9.68 -10.35
C MET A 85 -1.09 9.15 -11.69
N LEU A 86 -1.51 7.90 -11.76
CA LEU A 86 -1.97 7.28 -13.01
C LEU A 86 -3.26 7.92 -13.56
N PRO A 87 -4.34 8.11 -12.77
CA PRO A 87 -5.55 8.78 -13.27
C PRO A 87 -5.29 10.21 -13.76
N ILE A 88 -4.45 10.97 -13.06
CA ILE A 88 -4.09 12.33 -13.46
C ILE A 88 -3.24 12.31 -14.74
N THR A 89 -2.26 11.40 -14.83
CA THR A 89 -1.47 11.20 -16.05
C THR A 89 -2.36 10.87 -17.25
N ILE A 90 -3.32 9.95 -17.11
CA ILE A 90 -4.25 9.58 -18.18
C ILE A 90 -5.15 10.77 -18.56
N LYS A 91 -5.70 11.47 -17.55
CA LYS A 91 -6.61 12.60 -17.77
C LYS A 91 -5.94 13.78 -18.46
N THR A 92 -4.68 14.05 -18.12
CA THR A 92 -3.93 15.23 -18.62
C THR A 92 -3.05 14.89 -19.82
N GLY A 93 -2.76 13.62 -20.06
CA GLY A 93 -1.77 13.17 -21.05
C GLY A 93 -0.31 13.47 -20.64
N ASP A 94 -0.07 13.94 -19.39
CA ASP A 94 1.22 14.42 -18.93
C ASP A 94 1.67 13.70 -17.65
N PRO A 95 2.71 12.85 -17.73
CA PRO A 95 3.27 12.17 -16.55
C PRO A 95 3.85 13.12 -15.49
N ILE A 96 4.29 14.33 -15.89
CA ILE A 96 4.85 15.33 -14.96
C ILE A 96 3.73 15.88 -14.05
N LYS A 97 2.53 16.08 -14.59
CA LYS A 97 1.36 16.47 -13.78
C LYS A 97 0.96 15.35 -12.80
N GLY A 98 1.01 14.08 -13.24
CA GLY A 98 0.83 12.95 -12.34
C GLY A 98 1.86 12.95 -11.21
N TRP A 99 3.13 13.16 -11.51
CA TRP A 99 4.19 13.28 -10.52
C TRP A 99 3.97 14.44 -9.54
N SER A 100 3.64 15.64 -10.04
CA SER A 100 3.35 16.80 -9.19
C SER A 100 2.20 16.54 -8.22
N ALA A 101 1.14 15.87 -8.68
CA ALA A 101 0.03 15.46 -7.81
C ALA A 101 0.47 14.44 -6.74
N GLY A 102 1.34 13.48 -7.10
CA GLY A 102 1.96 12.56 -6.14
C GLY A 102 2.78 13.29 -5.08
N LEU A 103 3.53 14.34 -5.44
CA LEU A 103 4.26 15.17 -4.50
C LEU A 103 3.32 15.87 -3.50
N VAL A 104 2.23 16.48 -3.96
CA VAL A 104 1.24 17.12 -3.07
C VAL A 104 0.59 16.10 -2.15
N TRP A 105 0.31 14.90 -2.64
CA TRP A 105 -0.25 13.84 -1.81
C TRP A 105 0.71 13.48 -0.66
N VAL A 106 2.01 13.27 -0.93
CA VAL A 106 3.04 13.03 0.11
C VAL A 106 3.21 14.24 1.03
N PHE A 107 3.12 15.46 0.49
CA PHE A 107 3.17 16.67 1.30
C PHE A 107 2.11 16.65 2.42
N PHE A 108 0.84 16.38 2.09
CA PHE A 108 -0.21 16.27 3.11
C PHE A 108 -0.01 15.09 4.05
N GLN A 109 0.37 13.94 3.52
CA GLN A 109 0.68 12.76 4.33
C GLN A 109 1.77 13.04 5.36
N SER A 110 2.81 13.76 4.97
CA SER A 110 3.91 14.13 5.87
C SER A 110 3.42 14.93 7.07
N PHE A 111 2.53 15.90 6.87
CA PHE A 111 1.94 16.66 7.97
C PHE A 111 1.00 15.83 8.83
N ILE A 112 0.21 14.94 8.22
CA ILE A 112 -0.66 14.02 8.97
C ILE A 112 0.18 13.13 9.90
N LEU A 113 1.31 12.60 9.43
CA LEU A 113 2.22 11.81 10.26
C LEU A 113 2.85 12.65 11.39
N MET A 114 3.34 13.85 11.08
CA MET A 114 3.94 14.72 12.09
C MET A 114 2.97 15.10 13.20
N ILE A 115 1.76 15.50 12.84
CA ILE A 115 0.71 15.92 13.80
C ILE A 115 0.07 14.69 14.44
N GLY A 116 -0.19 13.68 13.63
CA GLY A 116 -0.85 12.45 14.02
C GLY A 116 -0.09 11.65 15.08
N GLY A 117 1.24 11.75 15.11
CA GLY A 117 2.05 11.14 16.16
C GLY A 117 1.63 11.52 17.58
N PHE A 118 0.99 12.68 17.75
CA PHE A 118 0.43 13.12 19.04
C PHE A 118 -0.99 12.59 19.28
N ILE A 119 -1.74 12.30 18.23
CA ILE A 119 -3.16 11.87 18.28
C ILE A 119 -3.27 10.34 18.17
N ALA A 120 -2.30 9.71 17.54
CA ALA A 120 -2.26 8.29 17.27
C ALA A 120 -2.59 7.37 18.47
N PRO A 121 -2.07 7.59 19.68
CA PRO A 121 -2.40 6.78 20.85
C PRO A 121 -3.89 6.82 21.22
N TYR A 122 -4.59 7.94 20.93
CA TYR A 122 -6.03 8.07 21.18
C TYR A 122 -6.84 7.32 20.13
N ILE A 123 -6.49 7.46 18.84
CA ILE A 123 -7.16 6.75 17.73
C ILE A 123 -7.08 5.24 17.98
N ARG A 124 -5.90 4.75 18.34
CA ARG A 124 -5.69 3.34 18.64
C ARG A 124 -6.57 2.83 19.79
N LYS A 125 -6.71 3.61 20.85
CA LYS A 125 -7.50 3.20 22.00
C LYS A 125 -8.99 3.02 21.68
N ILE A 126 -9.52 3.76 20.71
CA ILE A 126 -10.93 3.72 20.33
C ILE A 126 -11.22 2.77 19.16
N THR A 127 -10.21 2.43 18.33
CA THR A 127 -10.40 1.60 17.13
C THR A 127 -10.01 0.15 17.40
N PRO A 128 -10.90 -0.83 17.13
CA PRO A 128 -10.57 -2.23 17.34
C PRO A 128 -9.44 -2.71 16.41
N ARG A 129 -8.49 -3.46 16.94
CA ARG A 129 -7.35 -3.98 16.21
C ARG A 129 -7.76 -4.81 14.98
N ALA A 130 -8.83 -5.62 15.09
CA ALA A 130 -9.33 -6.40 13.97
C ALA A 130 -9.87 -5.55 12.81
N ALA A 131 -10.43 -4.37 13.09
CA ALA A 131 -10.85 -3.44 12.04
C ALA A 131 -9.66 -2.85 11.29
N LEU A 132 -8.62 -2.44 12.02
CA LEU A 132 -7.39 -1.88 11.45
C LEU A 132 -6.66 -2.91 10.58
N LEU A 133 -6.38 -4.08 11.16
CA LEU A 133 -5.69 -5.16 10.45
C LEU A 133 -6.53 -5.76 9.31
N GLY A 134 -7.86 -5.77 9.45
CA GLY A 134 -8.77 -6.19 8.40
C GLY A 134 -8.73 -5.25 7.19
N THR A 135 -8.69 -3.95 7.43
CA THR A 135 -8.50 -2.93 6.38
C THR A 135 -7.15 -3.11 5.70
N LEU A 136 -6.08 -3.31 6.48
CA LEU A 136 -4.74 -3.59 5.97
C LEU A 136 -4.71 -4.88 5.13
N ALA A 137 -5.37 -5.95 5.59
CA ALA A 137 -5.51 -7.19 4.84
C ALA A 137 -6.23 -6.95 3.49
N GLY A 138 -7.26 -6.10 3.48
CA GLY A 138 -7.97 -5.70 2.27
C GLY A 138 -7.05 -5.04 1.24
N VAL A 139 -6.31 -4.01 1.64
CA VAL A 139 -5.32 -3.34 0.79
C VAL A 139 -4.27 -4.33 0.30
N SER A 140 -3.77 -5.16 1.20
CA SER A 140 -2.71 -6.12 0.94
C SER A 140 -3.10 -7.16 -0.12
N VAL A 141 -4.28 -7.75 0.01
CA VAL A 141 -4.79 -8.74 -0.94
C VAL A 141 -5.05 -8.10 -2.30
N THR A 142 -5.72 -6.95 -2.33
CA THR A 142 -6.19 -6.33 -3.60
C THR A 142 -5.08 -5.57 -4.33
N PHE A 143 -4.37 -4.68 -3.67
CA PHE A 143 -3.43 -3.77 -4.32
C PHE A 143 -1.97 -4.26 -4.30
N ILE A 144 -1.58 -5.04 -3.27
CA ILE A 144 -0.20 -5.56 -3.18
C ILE A 144 -0.08 -6.92 -3.86
N SER A 145 -1.04 -7.85 -3.62
CA SER A 145 -0.93 -9.24 -4.06
C SER A 145 -1.46 -9.52 -5.45
N MET A 146 -2.63 -8.96 -5.81
CA MET A 146 -3.32 -9.35 -7.04
C MET A 146 -2.53 -9.04 -8.31
N ARG A 147 -1.94 -7.85 -8.41
CA ARG A 147 -1.16 -7.50 -9.59
C ARG A 147 0.08 -8.40 -9.78
N PRO A 148 0.96 -8.59 -8.78
CA PRO A 148 2.06 -9.55 -8.89
C PRO A 148 1.60 -10.97 -9.22
N ALA A 149 0.48 -11.43 -8.63
CA ALA A 149 -0.08 -12.73 -8.97
C ALA A 149 -0.44 -12.83 -10.45
N LEU A 150 -1.13 -11.84 -10.99
CA LEU A 150 -1.48 -11.81 -12.42
C LEU A 150 -0.24 -11.75 -13.32
N GLU A 151 0.78 -10.94 -12.96
CA GLU A 151 2.05 -10.88 -13.71
C GLU A 151 2.77 -12.23 -13.74
N MET A 152 2.75 -12.99 -12.65
CA MET A 152 3.29 -14.35 -12.61
C MET A 152 2.62 -15.28 -13.62
N TYR A 153 1.30 -15.19 -13.76
CA TYR A 153 0.54 -16.00 -14.72
C TYR A 153 0.64 -15.52 -16.17
N MET A 154 1.07 -14.29 -16.41
CA MET A 154 1.40 -13.81 -17.77
C MET A 154 2.68 -14.46 -18.32
N THR A 155 3.62 -14.81 -17.44
CA THR A 155 4.87 -15.51 -17.81
C THR A 155 5.13 -16.65 -16.81
N PRO A 156 4.30 -17.71 -16.83
CA PRO A 156 4.29 -18.73 -15.77
C PRO A 156 5.60 -19.52 -15.68
N GLN A 157 6.34 -19.63 -16.77
CA GLN A 157 7.63 -20.31 -16.82
C GLN A 157 8.67 -19.66 -15.89
N ILE A 158 8.58 -18.36 -15.66
CA ILE A 158 9.43 -17.63 -14.72
C ILE A 158 8.68 -17.45 -13.40
N GLY A 159 7.46 -16.91 -13.45
CA GLY A 159 6.70 -16.51 -12.27
C GLY A 159 6.41 -17.66 -11.32
N LEU A 160 5.88 -18.78 -11.82
CA LEU A 160 5.55 -19.93 -10.96
C LEU A 160 6.79 -20.66 -10.44
N VAL A 161 7.86 -20.72 -11.22
CA VAL A 161 9.13 -21.31 -10.76
C VAL A 161 9.73 -20.49 -9.61
N CYS A 162 9.80 -19.16 -9.79
CA CYS A 162 10.26 -18.25 -8.72
C CYS A 162 9.34 -18.31 -7.49
N PHE A 163 8.03 -18.45 -7.70
CA PHE A 163 7.07 -18.59 -6.61
C PHE A 163 7.27 -19.89 -5.82
N ALA A 164 7.51 -21.00 -6.49
CA ALA A 164 7.81 -22.26 -5.83
C ALA A 164 9.07 -22.13 -4.93
N ILE A 165 10.11 -21.44 -5.39
CA ILE A 165 11.32 -21.18 -4.59
C ILE A 165 10.99 -20.41 -3.31
N ILE A 166 10.15 -19.37 -3.42
CA ILE A 166 9.71 -18.57 -2.28
C ILE A 166 8.86 -19.41 -1.31
N LEU A 167 7.89 -20.18 -1.82
CA LEU A 167 7.03 -21.03 -0.99
C LEU A 167 7.82 -22.06 -0.22
N VAL A 168 8.73 -22.79 -0.87
CA VAL A 168 9.56 -23.83 -0.22
C VAL A 168 10.39 -23.22 0.91
N SER A 169 10.95 -22.03 0.72
CA SER A 169 11.79 -21.42 1.74
C SER A 169 10.95 -20.79 2.88
N TRP A 170 9.99 -19.95 2.53
CA TRP A 170 9.32 -19.07 3.50
C TRP A 170 8.13 -19.73 4.17
N PHE A 171 7.40 -20.63 3.49
CA PHE A 171 6.37 -21.45 4.13
C PHE A 171 6.91 -22.81 4.58
N GLY A 172 7.74 -23.46 3.74
CA GLY A 172 8.32 -24.78 4.05
C GLY A 172 9.51 -24.75 5.01
N GLY A 173 10.02 -23.55 5.37
CA GLY A 173 11.14 -23.39 6.30
C GLY A 173 12.50 -23.85 5.75
N VAL A 174 12.61 -24.19 4.46
CA VAL A 174 13.84 -24.67 3.85
C VAL A 174 14.85 -23.54 3.70
N LYS A 175 16.05 -23.73 4.24
CA LYS A 175 17.16 -22.78 4.11
C LYS A 175 18.05 -23.16 2.93
N TYR A 176 18.34 -22.20 2.08
CA TYR A 176 19.29 -22.40 0.98
C TYR A 176 20.73 -22.46 1.49
N PRO A 177 21.63 -23.15 0.75
CA PRO A 177 23.03 -23.30 1.14
C PRO A 177 23.68 -21.94 1.46
N ARG A 178 24.57 -21.94 2.47
CA ARG A 178 25.28 -20.73 2.93
C ARG A 178 24.39 -19.60 3.42
N GLY A 179 23.09 -19.86 3.70
CA GLY A 179 22.16 -18.82 4.17
C GLY A 179 21.75 -17.81 3.10
N ILE A 180 21.84 -18.15 1.81
CA ILE A 180 21.41 -17.25 0.72
C ILE A 180 19.91 -16.98 0.87
N PRO A 181 19.46 -15.71 0.86
CA PRO A 181 18.04 -15.37 0.94
C PRO A 181 17.24 -15.94 -0.24
N ALA A 182 16.07 -16.51 0.04
CA ALA A 182 15.20 -17.09 -0.99
C ALA A 182 14.86 -16.13 -2.13
N GLY A 183 14.66 -14.84 -1.81
CA GLY A 183 14.41 -13.81 -2.80
C GLY A 183 15.54 -13.66 -3.83
N LEU A 184 16.80 -13.75 -3.39
CA LEU A 184 17.95 -13.73 -4.30
C LEU A 184 18.01 -14.99 -5.18
N VAL A 185 17.69 -16.16 -4.61
CA VAL A 185 17.63 -17.42 -5.39
C VAL A 185 16.53 -17.33 -6.43
N ALA A 186 15.35 -16.85 -6.09
CA ALA A 186 14.24 -16.66 -7.02
C ALA A 186 14.61 -15.71 -8.16
N ILE A 187 15.21 -14.55 -7.83
CA ILE A 187 15.67 -13.57 -8.84
C ILE A 187 16.73 -14.20 -9.74
N ALA A 188 17.74 -14.88 -9.18
CA ALA A 188 18.80 -15.51 -9.98
C ALA A 188 18.25 -16.59 -10.94
N VAL A 189 17.36 -17.46 -10.44
CA VAL A 189 16.71 -18.48 -11.29
C VAL A 189 15.83 -17.84 -12.35
N GLY A 190 15.05 -16.80 -11.99
CA GLY A 190 14.23 -16.05 -12.94
C GLY A 190 15.07 -15.37 -14.03
N MET A 191 16.23 -14.81 -13.68
CA MET A 191 17.19 -14.27 -14.65
C MET A 191 17.73 -15.37 -15.59
N ILE A 192 18.12 -16.51 -15.04
CA ILE A 192 18.63 -17.64 -15.85
C ILE A 192 17.58 -18.09 -16.86
N ILE A 193 16.31 -18.23 -16.44
CA ILE A 193 15.22 -18.63 -17.34
C ILE A 193 14.97 -17.53 -18.39
N ALA A 194 14.89 -16.25 -18.00
CA ALA A 194 14.61 -15.16 -18.91
C ALA A 194 15.71 -15.00 -19.97
N TRP A 195 16.97 -14.90 -19.55
CA TRP A 195 18.10 -14.78 -20.46
C TRP A 195 18.34 -16.05 -21.29
N GLY A 196 18.17 -17.22 -20.66
CA GLY A 196 18.24 -18.51 -21.35
C GLY A 196 17.17 -18.64 -22.44
N SER A 197 15.97 -18.14 -22.21
CA SER A 197 14.87 -18.15 -23.19
C SER A 197 15.20 -17.36 -24.47
N ASN A 198 16.02 -16.31 -24.35
CA ASN A 198 16.46 -15.52 -25.50
C ASN A 198 17.36 -16.34 -26.47
N LEU A 199 18.11 -17.31 -25.94
CA LEU A 199 18.93 -18.21 -26.77
C LEU A 199 18.07 -19.11 -27.69
N PHE A 200 16.82 -19.37 -27.25
CA PHE A 200 15.84 -20.17 -28.01
C PHE A 200 14.83 -19.29 -28.76
N GLY A 201 15.02 -17.96 -28.80
CA GLY A 201 14.13 -17.04 -29.49
C GLY A 201 12.76 -16.83 -28.80
N LEU A 202 12.58 -17.30 -27.56
CA LEU A 202 11.30 -17.20 -26.82
C LEU A 202 11.07 -15.83 -26.20
N GLY A 203 12.13 -15.08 -25.85
CA GLY A 203 12.03 -13.72 -25.31
C GLY A 203 11.24 -13.56 -24.00
N LEU A 204 11.22 -14.60 -23.14
CA LEU A 204 10.48 -14.58 -21.89
C LEU A 204 11.01 -13.47 -20.96
N GLY A 205 10.09 -12.70 -20.36
CA GLY A 205 10.46 -11.64 -19.43
C GLY A 205 10.91 -10.31 -20.06
N GLY A 206 10.90 -10.21 -21.41
CA GLY A 206 11.11 -8.96 -22.14
C GLY A 206 12.52 -8.36 -22.04
N LEU A 207 13.52 -9.15 -21.65
CA LEU A 207 14.91 -8.69 -21.52
C LEU A 207 15.63 -8.68 -22.88
N SER A 208 16.48 -7.67 -23.10
CA SER A 208 17.28 -7.56 -24.31
C SER A 208 18.65 -6.95 -24.03
N LEU A 209 19.68 -7.35 -24.80
CA LEU A 209 21.02 -6.75 -24.71
C LEU A 209 21.00 -5.25 -25.03
N LYS A 210 20.12 -4.83 -25.96
CA LYS A 210 19.90 -3.41 -26.24
C LYS A 210 19.39 -2.66 -25.01
N GLY A 211 18.39 -3.21 -24.31
CA GLY A 211 17.85 -2.62 -23.08
C GLY A 211 18.92 -2.48 -21.98
N VAL A 212 19.84 -3.44 -21.90
CA VAL A 212 21.00 -3.34 -20.97
C VAL A 212 21.93 -2.21 -21.42
N GLY A 213 22.24 -2.10 -22.71
CA GLY A 213 23.04 -0.99 -23.25
C GLY A 213 22.42 0.37 -22.99
N ASP A 214 21.12 0.50 -23.22
CA ASP A 214 20.35 1.73 -22.95
C ASP A 214 20.34 2.07 -21.44
N ALA A 215 20.29 1.05 -20.58
CA ALA A 215 20.35 1.24 -19.13
C ALA A 215 21.72 1.77 -18.65
N PHE A 216 22.80 1.33 -19.30
CA PHE A 216 24.15 1.89 -19.03
C PHE A 216 24.26 3.36 -19.46
N ALA A 217 23.48 3.83 -20.45
CA ALA A 217 23.42 5.25 -20.80
C ALA A 217 22.79 6.11 -19.68
N SER A 218 21.96 5.51 -18.82
CA SER A 218 21.38 6.16 -17.62
C SER A 218 22.28 6.03 -16.39
N PHE A 219 23.43 5.36 -16.51
CA PHE A 219 24.41 5.26 -15.44
C PHE A 219 25.15 6.59 -15.33
N GLY A 220 25.02 7.24 -14.17
CA GLY A 220 25.62 8.53 -13.93
C GLY A 220 25.36 8.99 -12.51
N PHE A 221 26.10 10.00 -12.07
CA PHE A 221 25.94 10.55 -10.74
C PHE A 221 24.83 11.63 -10.76
N SER A 222 23.74 11.38 -10.05
CA SER A 222 22.61 12.29 -9.90
C SER A 222 22.34 12.53 -8.42
N VAL A 223 22.28 13.80 -8.03
CA VAL A 223 21.96 14.22 -6.65
C VAL A 223 20.52 14.71 -6.54
N PRO A 224 19.90 14.67 -5.35
CA PRO A 224 18.59 15.26 -5.14
C PRO A 224 18.56 16.74 -5.54
N ILE A 225 17.54 17.12 -6.30
CA ILE A 225 17.31 18.50 -6.74
C ILE A 225 15.96 18.96 -6.19
N PRO A 226 15.88 20.15 -5.56
CA PRO A 226 14.62 20.67 -5.05
C PRO A 226 13.51 20.69 -6.10
N ALA A 227 12.32 20.27 -5.72
CA ALA A 227 11.12 20.17 -6.55
C ALA A 227 9.96 21.01 -5.98
N ILE A 228 10.30 22.13 -5.34
CA ILE A 228 9.31 22.97 -4.65
C ILE A 228 8.28 23.54 -5.63
N GLY A 229 8.72 23.95 -6.82
CA GLY A 229 7.83 24.46 -7.86
C GLY A 229 6.81 23.41 -8.32
N GLU A 230 7.25 22.16 -8.47
CA GLU A 230 6.41 21.04 -8.88
C GLU A 230 5.41 20.64 -7.78
N VAL A 231 5.79 20.75 -6.51
CA VAL A 231 4.85 20.60 -5.40
C VAL A 231 3.75 21.65 -5.51
N PHE A 232 4.09 22.91 -5.68
CA PHE A 232 3.09 23.97 -5.80
C PHE A 232 2.18 23.80 -7.05
N SER A 233 2.72 23.35 -8.16
CA SER A 233 1.92 23.09 -9.37
C SER A 233 0.90 21.97 -9.18
N GLY A 234 1.22 20.97 -8.35
CA GLY A 234 0.33 19.84 -8.05
C GLY A 234 -0.90 20.21 -7.23
N PHE A 235 -0.94 21.40 -6.57
CA PHE A 235 -2.11 21.85 -5.81
C PHE A 235 -3.36 22.04 -6.68
N GLU A 236 -3.24 22.15 -8.00
CA GLU A 236 -4.39 22.16 -8.91
C GLU A 236 -5.27 20.88 -8.77
N PHE A 237 -4.70 19.76 -8.26
CA PHE A 237 -5.37 18.48 -8.07
C PHE A 237 -5.85 18.24 -6.63
N LEU A 238 -5.84 19.27 -5.77
CA LEU A 238 -6.09 19.14 -4.33
C LEU A 238 -7.39 18.40 -4.00
N GLY A 239 -8.47 18.67 -4.76
CA GLY A 239 -9.77 18.03 -4.52
C GLY A 239 -9.73 16.50 -4.61
N ILE A 240 -8.99 15.96 -5.58
CA ILE A 240 -8.82 14.50 -5.75
C ILE A 240 -7.85 13.96 -4.70
N ILE A 241 -6.81 14.71 -4.37
CA ILE A 241 -5.74 14.31 -3.46
C ILE A 241 -6.28 14.14 -2.04
N LEU A 242 -7.06 15.08 -1.52
CA LEU A 242 -7.54 15.05 -0.13
C LEU A 242 -8.46 13.88 0.17
N VAL A 243 -9.23 13.39 -0.82
CA VAL A 243 -10.11 12.21 -0.68
C VAL A 243 -9.33 10.97 -0.24
N THR A 244 -8.09 10.85 -0.67
CA THR A 244 -7.23 9.72 -0.36
C THR A 244 -6.17 10.06 0.69
N ALA A 245 -5.60 11.26 0.67
CA ALA A 245 -4.52 11.64 1.57
C ALA A 245 -4.91 11.55 3.05
N ILE A 246 -6.10 12.01 3.42
CA ILE A 246 -6.55 11.98 4.82
C ILE A 246 -6.79 10.56 5.32
N PRO A 247 -7.59 9.70 4.62
CA PRO A 247 -7.79 8.32 5.04
C PRO A 247 -6.50 7.51 5.14
N PHE A 248 -5.63 7.66 4.14
CA PHE A 248 -4.36 6.95 4.12
C PHE A 248 -3.38 7.46 5.17
N GLY A 249 -3.39 8.74 5.49
CA GLY A 249 -2.60 9.28 6.58
C GLY A 249 -3.00 8.70 7.94
N ILE A 250 -4.30 8.53 8.18
CA ILE A 250 -4.79 7.84 9.39
C ILE A 250 -4.36 6.38 9.41
N TYR A 251 -4.42 5.71 8.25
CA TYR A 251 -3.94 4.34 8.10
C TYR A 251 -2.44 4.22 8.45
N ASP A 252 -1.58 5.10 7.91
CA ASP A 252 -0.15 5.12 8.20
C ASP A 252 0.16 5.31 9.68
N LEU A 253 -0.60 6.18 10.35
CA LEU A 253 -0.45 6.38 11.79
C LEU A 253 -0.65 5.09 12.56
N VAL A 254 -1.63 4.31 12.16
CA VAL A 254 -1.97 3.06 12.83
C VAL A 254 -0.95 1.98 12.49
N GLU A 255 -0.58 1.83 11.21
CA GLU A 255 0.46 0.88 10.79
C GLU A 255 1.79 1.14 11.50
N ALA A 256 2.21 2.39 11.55
CA ALA A 256 3.44 2.77 12.23
C ALA A 256 3.39 2.50 13.75
N MET A 257 2.24 2.74 14.39
CA MET A 257 2.06 2.39 15.81
C MET A 257 2.18 0.89 16.05
N ASP A 258 1.50 0.07 15.25
CA ASP A 258 1.55 -1.39 15.35
C ASP A 258 2.98 -1.91 15.17
N ASN A 259 3.75 -1.29 14.26
CA ASN A 259 5.15 -1.65 14.01
C ASN A 259 6.06 -1.27 15.18
N VAL A 260 5.84 -0.12 15.81
CA VAL A 260 6.58 0.30 17.03
C VAL A 260 6.26 -0.63 18.20
N GLU A 261 5.00 -1.03 18.38
CA GLU A 261 4.62 -1.99 19.43
C GLU A 261 5.15 -3.38 19.20
N SER A 262 5.21 -3.80 17.94
CA SER A 262 5.86 -5.06 17.58
C SER A 262 7.34 -5.06 17.99
N ALA A 263 8.02 -3.91 17.91
CA ALA A 263 9.39 -3.74 18.39
C ALA A 263 9.47 -3.76 19.93
N GLU A 264 8.52 -3.10 20.61
CA GLU A 264 8.41 -3.12 22.07
C GLU A 264 8.16 -4.54 22.60
N ALA A 265 7.27 -5.30 21.94
CA ALA A 265 7.03 -6.70 22.25
C ALA A 265 8.28 -7.58 22.08
N ALA A 266 9.21 -7.20 21.20
CA ALA A 266 10.52 -7.81 21.03
C ALA A 266 11.58 -7.28 22.02
N GLY A 267 11.20 -6.40 22.95
CA GLY A 267 12.05 -5.83 24.00
C GLY A 267 12.80 -4.57 23.62
N ASP A 268 12.50 -3.94 22.48
CA ASP A 268 13.11 -2.69 22.04
C ASP A 268 12.06 -1.56 22.03
N GLU A 269 11.98 -0.80 23.12
CA GLU A 269 11.00 0.27 23.32
C GLU A 269 11.44 1.56 22.62
N TYR A 270 10.67 1.95 21.60
CA TYR A 270 10.87 3.20 20.87
C TYR A 270 9.74 4.19 21.12
N PRO A 271 10.04 5.51 21.27
CA PRO A 271 8.99 6.51 21.50
C PRO A 271 8.16 6.75 20.23
N THR A 272 6.92 6.26 20.22
CA THR A 272 6.00 6.29 19.05
C THR A 272 5.89 7.68 18.41
N THR A 273 5.69 8.72 19.22
CA THR A 273 5.59 10.11 18.72
C THR A 273 6.84 10.52 17.95
N ARG A 274 8.04 10.16 18.43
CA ARG A 274 9.30 10.49 17.73
C ARG A 274 9.47 9.74 16.43
N VAL A 275 9.04 8.48 16.40
CA VAL A 275 9.09 7.64 15.19
C VAL A 275 8.18 8.24 14.13
N LEU A 276 6.92 8.49 14.44
CA LEU A 276 5.94 9.06 13.50
C LEU A 276 6.32 10.46 13.02
N THR A 277 6.79 11.32 13.94
CA THR A 277 7.26 12.66 13.57
C THR A 277 8.46 12.58 12.64
N ALA A 278 9.39 11.66 12.88
CA ALA A 278 10.55 11.47 12.01
C ALA A 278 10.16 10.97 10.63
N ASP A 279 9.24 9.99 10.54
CA ASP A 279 8.73 9.52 9.25
C ASP A 279 8.08 10.67 8.45
N GLY A 280 7.28 11.50 9.11
CA GLY A 280 6.69 12.69 8.48
C GLY A 280 7.73 13.70 8.01
N VAL A 281 8.71 14.05 8.86
CA VAL A 281 9.77 15.01 8.50
C VAL A 281 10.63 14.49 7.34
N VAL A 282 11.04 13.23 7.39
CA VAL A 282 11.86 12.62 6.35
C VAL A 282 11.09 12.51 5.03
N SER A 283 9.80 12.17 5.09
CA SER A 283 8.92 12.15 3.91
C SER A 283 8.77 13.55 3.30
N LEU A 284 8.61 14.59 4.14
CA LEU A 284 8.53 15.98 3.68
C LEU A 284 9.82 16.42 2.98
N ILE A 285 10.98 16.08 3.54
CA ILE A 285 12.28 16.37 2.89
C ILE A 285 12.35 15.65 1.54
N GLY A 286 12.00 14.36 1.49
CA GLY A 286 11.96 13.60 0.25
C GLY A 286 11.02 14.23 -0.79
N CYS A 287 9.82 14.61 -0.37
CA CYS A 287 8.81 15.28 -1.19
C CYS A 287 9.34 16.58 -1.81
N LEU A 288 9.90 17.46 -0.98
CA LEU A 288 10.47 18.75 -1.43
C LEU A 288 11.67 18.57 -2.36
N MET A 289 12.32 17.41 -2.35
CA MET A 289 13.38 17.02 -3.29
C MET A 289 12.85 16.24 -4.51
N GLY A 290 11.54 15.98 -4.62
CA GLY A 290 10.92 15.37 -5.79
C GLY A 290 10.55 13.89 -5.65
N ASN A 291 10.57 13.32 -4.47
CA ASN A 291 10.12 11.96 -4.20
C ASN A 291 8.61 11.89 -3.90
N PRO A 292 7.78 11.26 -4.75
CA PRO A 292 6.33 11.16 -4.55
C PRO A 292 5.92 9.95 -3.69
N PHE A 293 6.81 9.45 -2.82
CA PHE A 293 6.57 8.30 -1.95
C PHE A 293 6.86 8.62 -0.50
N ILE A 294 6.04 8.07 0.40
CA ILE A 294 6.17 8.28 1.83
C ILE A 294 7.11 7.26 2.46
N ASN A 295 7.86 7.70 3.46
CA ASN A 295 8.64 6.81 4.33
C ASN A 295 7.75 6.26 5.44
N ALA A 296 7.95 5.00 5.80
CA ALA A 296 7.30 4.36 6.92
C ALA A 296 8.23 3.41 7.66
N VAL A 297 7.98 3.27 8.94
CA VAL A 297 8.54 2.18 9.74
C VAL A 297 7.90 0.86 9.28
N TYR A 298 8.72 -0.18 9.05
CA TYR A 298 8.25 -1.46 8.52
C TYR A 298 7.87 -2.44 9.62
N ILE A 299 6.94 -3.32 9.27
CA ILE A 299 6.66 -4.54 10.02
C ILE A 299 7.87 -5.48 10.00
N GLY A 300 8.00 -6.31 11.04
CA GLY A 300 8.98 -7.39 11.06
C GLY A 300 10.22 -7.13 11.91
N HIS A 301 10.26 -6.08 12.72
CA HIS A 301 11.35 -5.82 13.67
C HIS A 301 11.75 -7.08 14.49
N PRO A 302 10.80 -7.85 15.09
CA PRO A 302 11.16 -9.07 15.82
C PRO A 302 11.90 -10.10 14.96
N GLY A 303 11.48 -10.25 13.71
CA GLY A 303 12.13 -11.16 12.74
C GLY A 303 13.56 -10.73 12.42
N TRP A 304 13.77 -9.43 12.15
CA TRP A 304 15.13 -8.90 11.90
C TRP A 304 16.02 -9.05 13.12
N LYS A 305 15.50 -8.80 14.31
CA LYS A 305 16.21 -9.00 15.57
C LYS A 305 16.59 -10.46 15.79
N ALA A 306 15.67 -11.39 15.56
CA ALA A 306 15.89 -12.83 15.67
C ALA A 306 16.95 -13.35 14.68
N MET A 307 17.01 -12.76 13.47
CA MET A 307 18.06 -13.06 12.48
C MET A 307 19.41 -12.41 12.79
N GLY A 308 19.58 -11.80 13.96
CA GLY A 308 20.82 -11.14 14.36
C GLY A 308 20.96 -9.70 13.88
N GLY A 309 19.88 -9.08 13.42
CA GLY A 309 19.83 -7.62 13.13
C GLY A 309 20.15 -6.83 14.38
N ARG A 310 20.95 -5.77 14.22
CA ARG A 310 21.36 -4.83 15.29
C ARG A 310 21.23 -3.41 14.76
N ILE A 311 22.05 -2.49 15.23
CA ILE A 311 22.04 -1.08 14.82
C ILE A 311 22.53 -0.93 13.37
N GLY A 312 23.64 -1.60 13.04
CA GLY A 312 24.40 -1.36 11.81
C GLY A 312 23.68 -1.76 10.51
N TYR A 313 22.73 -2.69 10.54
CA TYR A 313 22.06 -3.12 9.32
C TYR A 313 21.23 -1.99 8.69
N SER A 314 20.61 -1.15 9.52
CA SER A 314 19.81 -0.01 9.06
C SER A 314 20.69 1.03 8.35
N ALA A 315 21.78 1.46 8.97
CA ALA A 315 22.72 2.41 8.36
C ALA A 315 23.34 1.86 7.07
N ALA A 316 23.75 0.58 7.06
CA ALA A 316 24.29 -0.06 5.86
C ALA A 316 23.28 -0.09 4.70
N THR A 317 22.01 -0.32 5.01
CA THR A 317 20.92 -0.25 4.00
C THR A 317 20.77 1.17 3.45
N GLY A 318 20.83 2.20 4.28
CA GLY A 318 20.79 3.59 3.83
C GLY A 318 21.90 3.93 2.85
N ILE A 319 23.15 3.51 3.14
CA ILE A 319 24.29 3.68 2.23
C ILE A 319 24.04 2.94 0.91
N MET A 320 23.58 1.69 0.97
CA MET A 320 23.26 0.91 -0.22
C MET A 320 22.24 1.63 -1.11
N VAL A 321 21.15 2.15 -0.53
CA VAL A 321 20.11 2.85 -1.30
C VAL A 321 20.65 4.11 -1.97
N VAL A 322 21.47 4.90 -1.29
CA VAL A 322 22.13 6.06 -1.89
C VAL A 322 22.99 5.63 -3.08
N VAL A 323 23.81 4.60 -2.93
CA VAL A 323 24.67 4.11 -4.02
C VAL A 323 23.82 3.64 -5.20
N LEU A 324 22.77 2.86 -4.97
CA LEU A 324 21.90 2.37 -6.03
C LEU A 324 21.17 3.48 -6.77
N SER A 325 20.68 4.50 -6.03
CA SER A 325 19.86 5.57 -6.60
C SER A 325 20.67 6.71 -7.21
N TRP A 326 21.77 7.13 -6.57
CA TRP A 326 22.53 8.29 -7.04
C TRP A 326 23.46 7.96 -8.21
N PHE A 327 23.91 6.71 -8.31
CA PHE A 327 24.75 6.27 -9.45
C PHE A 327 23.94 5.60 -10.58
N GLY A 328 22.62 5.58 -10.49
CA GLY A 328 21.77 4.98 -11.53
C GLY A 328 21.90 3.47 -11.67
N ILE A 329 22.50 2.76 -10.71
CA ILE A 329 22.70 1.31 -10.74
C ILE A 329 21.37 0.57 -10.84
N ILE A 330 20.30 1.14 -10.30
CA ILE A 330 18.97 0.55 -10.33
C ILE A 330 18.45 0.37 -11.77
N SER A 331 18.85 1.24 -12.73
CA SER A 331 18.46 1.10 -14.13
C SER A 331 19.05 -0.16 -14.76
N VAL A 332 20.32 -0.44 -14.45
CA VAL A 332 21.02 -1.64 -14.93
C VAL A 332 20.41 -2.90 -14.31
N LEU A 333 20.10 -2.87 -13.02
CA LEU A 333 19.45 -4.00 -12.35
C LEU A 333 18.07 -4.30 -12.96
N LEU A 334 17.27 -3.28 -13.29
CA LEU A 334 15.98 -3.44 -13.97
C LEU A 334 16.11 -4.00 -15.38
N ALA A 335 17.18 -3.67 -16.09
CA ALA A 335 17.45 -4.21 -17.41
C ALA A 335 17.94 -5.67 -17.38
N LEU A 336 18.52 -6.10 -16.25
CA LEU A 336 19.03 -7.46 -16.07
C LEU A 336 18.01 -8.40 -15.42
N VAL A 337 17.15 -7.89 -14.52
CA VAL A 337 16.21 -8.69 -13.71
C VAL A 337 14.81 -8.58 -14.31
N PRO A 338 14.19 -9.71 -14.74
CA PRO A 338 12.82 -9.68 -15.22
C PRO A 338 11.87 -9.37 -14.04
N VAL A 339 10.97 -8.40 -14.20
CA VAL A 339 10.02 -7.98 -13.14
C VAL A 339 9.22 -9.18 -12.62
N VAL A 340 8.85 -10.10 -13.50
CA VAL A 340 8.10 -11.31 -13.15
C VAL A 340 8.83 -12.23 -12.15
N ALA A 341 10.16 -12.16 -12.06
CA ALA A 341 10.92 -12.91 -11.05
C ALA A 341 10.83 -12.31 -9.63
N ILE A 342 10.45 -11.02 -9.56
CA ILE A 342 10.27 -10.27 -8.30
C ILE A 342 8.84 -10.41 -7.78
N SER A 343 7.87 -10.55 -8.68
CA SER A 343 6.43 -10.61 -8.36
C SER A 343 6.07 -11.64 -7.28
N PRO A 344 6.67 -12.85 -7.21
CA PRO A 344 6.42 -13.81 -6.14
C PRO A 344 6.75 -13.30 -4.74
N ILE A 345 7.76 -12.46 -4.60
CA ILE A 345 8.17 -11.87 -3.32
C ILE A 345 7.07 -10.91 -2.82
N LEU A 346 6.55 -10.09 -3.73
CA LEU A 346 5.46 -9.15 -3.40
C LEU A 346 4.16 -9.88 -3.05
N LEU A 347 3.81 -10.92 -3.83
CA LEU A 347 2.66 -11.76 -3.52
C LEU A 347 2.78 -12.36 -2.11
N TYR A 348 3.96 -12.89 -1.77
CA TYR A 348 4.22 -13.45 -0.44
C TYR A 348 4.07 -12.39 0.67
N ILE A 349 4.65 -11.19 0.49
CA ILE A 349 4.51 -10.10 1.47
C ILE A 349 3.04 -9.75 1.68
N GLY A 350 2.27 -9.62 0.60
CA GLY A 350 0.85 -9.34 0.70
C GLY A 350 0.06 -10.45 1.40
N MET A 351 0.38 -11.72 1.15
CA MET A 351 -0.24 -12.85 1.86
C MET A 351 0.09 -12.84 3.35
N LEU A 352 1.33 -12.52 3.74
CA LEU A 352 1.72 -12.43 5.16
C LEU A 352 0.94 -11.33 5.88
N ILE A 353 0.83 -10.15 5.28
CA ILE A 353 0.06 -9.04 5.85
C ILE A 353 -1.41 -9.44 6.00
N GLY A 354 -1.98 -10.07 4.97
CA GLY A 354 -3.35 -10.59 5.04
C GLY A 354 -3.56 -11.63 6.14
N ALA A 355 -2.64 -12.59 6.26
CA ALA A 355 -2.68 -13.64 7.28
C ALA A 355 -2.53 -13.08 8.70
N GLN A 356 -1.69 -12.06 8.89
CA GLN A 356 -1.45 -11.43 10.20
C GLN A 356 -2.74 -10.91 10.83
N ALA A 357 -3.67 -10.38 10.04
CA ALA A 357 -4.95 -9.89 10.54
C ALA A 357 -5.73 -10.99 11.30
N PHE A 358 -5.70 -12.21 10.78
CA PHE A 358 -6.37 -13.36 11.41
C PHE A 358 -5.55 -13.98 12.55
N GLN A 359 -4.22 -13.96 12.46
CA GLN A 359 -3.33 -14.58 13.44
C GLN A 359 -3.17 -13.78 14.73
N THR A 360 -3.28 -12.43 14.65
CA THR A 360 -2.98 -11.54 15.78
C THR A 360 -4.22 -10.92 16.44
N THR A 361 -5.41 -11.35 16.02
CA THR A 361 -6.70 -10.93 16.58
C THR A 361 -7.48 -12.13 17.12
N PRO A 362 -8.42 -11.92 18.05
CA PRO A 362 -9.28 -13.01 18.52
C PRO A 362 -10.04 -13.67 17.35
N ILE A 363 -10.08 -15.00 17.32
CA ILE A 363 -10.73 -15.78 16.24
C ILE A 363 -12.19 -15.36 16.03
N LYS A 364 -12.91 -15.02 17.10
CA LYS A 364 -14.30 -14.53 17.01
C LYS A 364 -14.46 -13.25 16.18
N HIS A 365 -13.37 -12.46 15.97
CA HIS A 365 -13.38 -11.26 15.14
C HIS A 365 -13.13 -11.54 13.65
N ALA A 366 -12.89 -12.79 13.25
CA ALA A 366 -12.65 -13.14 11.85
C ALA A 366 -13.75 -12.63 10.89
N PRO A 367 -15.06 -12.69 11.21
CA PRO A 367 -16.10 -12.10 10.36
C PRO A 367 -15.95 -10.58 10.17
N ALA A 368 -15.50 -9.87 11.21
CA ALA A 368 -15.27 -8.42 11.12
C ALA A 368 -14.06 -8.08 10.24
N ILE A 369 -13.02 -8.92 10.23
CA ILE A 369 -11.88 -8.79 9.32
C ILE A 369 -12.33 -8.95 7.86
N VAL A 370 -13.14 -9.99 7.57
CA VAL A 370 -13.69 -10.21 6.23
C VAL A 370 -14.58 -9.04 5.80
N LEU A 371 -15.39 -8.51 6.71
CA LEU A 371 -16.23 -7.33 6.44
C LEU A 371 -15.38 -6.10 6.11
N ALA A 372 -14.28 -5.87 6.84
CA ALA A 372 -13.34 -4.77 6.59
C ALA A 372 -12.62 -4.90 5.24
N LEU A 373 -12.38 -6.12 4.77
CA LEU A 373 -11.73 -6.41 3.49
C LEU A 373 -12.63 -6.13 2.28
N THR A 374 -13.96 -6.30 2.42
CA THR A 374 -14.92 -6.25 1.31
C THR A 374 -14.89 -4.94 0.49
N PRO A 375 -14.82 -3.72 1.09
CA PRO A 375 -14.74 -2.48 0.32
C PRO A 375 -13.52 -2.39 -0.59
N HIS A 376 -12.40 -3.00 -0.20
CA HIS A 376 -11.19 -3.02 -1.03
C HIS A 376 -11.33 -3.91 -2.26
N LEU A 377 -12.03 -5.04 -2.14
CA LEU A 377 -12.38 -5.88 -3.30
C LEU A 377 -13.25 -5.11 -4.29
N ALA A 378 -14.25 -4.36 -3.80
CA ALA A 378 -15.10 -3.53 -4.63
C ALA A 378 -14.30 -2.43 -5.35
N ALA A 379 -13.41 -1.74 -4.64
CA ALA A 379 -12.53 -0.71 -5.20
C ALA A 379 -11.60 -1.29 -6.29
N TRP A 380 -11.01 -2.46 -6.05
CA TRP A 380 -10.16 -3.13 -7.02
C TRP A 380 -10.94 -3.57 -8.26
N ALA A 381 -12.11 -4.18 -8.10
CA ALA A 381 -12.97 -4.59 -9.21
C ALA A 381 -13.41 -3.39 -10.06
N LYS A 382 -13.83 -2.28 -9.42
CA LYS A 382 -14.15 -1.02 -10.11
C LYS A 382 -12.96 -0.51 -10.92
N LEU A 383 -11.76 -0.51 -10.35
CA LEU A 383 -10.54 -0.06 -11.03
C LEU A 383 -10.26 -0.89 -12.30
N GLN A 384 -10.46 -2.22 -12.27
CA GLN A 384 -10.27 -3.07 -13.46
C GLN A 384 -11.28 -2.72 -14.56
N ILE A 385 -12.54 -2.53 -14.20
CA ILE A 385 -13.62 -2.16 -15.15
C ILE A 385 -13.32 -0.78 -15.75
N ASP A 386 -12.99 0.21 -14.93
CA ASP A 386 -12.69 1.58 -15.39
C ASP A 386 -11.48 1.61 -16.32
N THR A 387 -10.44 0.84 -16.00
CA THR A 387 -9.24 0.72 -16.83
C THR A 387 -9.54 0.07 -18.18
N MET A 388 -10.29 -1.03 -18.18
CA MET A 388 -10.72 -1.70 -19.41
C MET A 388 -11.58 -0.77 -20.28
N LEU A 389 -12.56 -0.12 -19.69
CA LEU A 389 -13.45 0.80 -20.40
C LEU A 389 -12.67 1.98 -20.98
N GLY A 390 -11.75 2.57 -20.19
CA GLY A 390 -10.88 3.66 -20.66
C GLY A 390 -9.99 3.23 -21.82
N ALA A 391 -9.36 2.07 -21.73
CA ALA A 391 -8.52 1.51 -22.81
C ALA A 391 -9.34 1.25 -24.08
N THR A 392 -10.54 0.68 -23.96
CA THR A 392 -11.44 0.41 -25.09
C THR A 392 -11.87 1.70 -25.79
N LEU A 393 -12.27 2.72 -25.02
CA LEU A 393 -12.67 4.02 -25.57
C LEU A 393 -11.50 4.73 -26.26
N SER A 394 -10.31 4.70 -25.66
CA SER A 394 -9.09 5.25 -26.25
C SER A 394 -8.70 4.55 -27.56
N ALA A 395 -8.77 3.23 -27.59
CA ALA A 395 -8.52 2.45 -28.81
C ALA A 395 -9.54 2.80 -29.93
N ALA A 396 -10.83 2.89 -29.58
CA ALA A 396 -11.88 3.29 -30.53
C ALA A 396 -11.67 4.70 -31.12
N GLN A 397 -11.17 5.63 -30.31
CA GLN A 397 -10.75 6.95 -30.81
C GLN A 397 -9.55 6.86 -31.75
N THR A 398 -8.53 6.08 -31.38
CA THR A 398 -7.28 5.95 -32.18
C THR A 398 -7.54 5.38 -33.57
N VAL A 399 -8.48 4.43 -33.68
CA VAL A 399 -8.87 3.85 -34.98
C VAL A 399 -9.96 4.66 -35.72
N GLY A 400 -10.35 5.83 -35.19
CA GLY A 400 -11.37 6.68 -35.80
C GLY A 400 -12.82 6.17 -35.69
N ALA A 401 -13.06 5.11 -34.92
CA ALA A 401 -14.38 4.54 -34.72
C ALA A 401 -15.25 5.33 -33.71
N LEU A 402 -14.63 6.21 -32.91
CA LEU A 402 -15.30 7.02 -31.89
C LEU A 402 -14.82 8.47 -31.94
N ALA A 403 -15.72 9.40 -32.18
CA ALA A 403 -15.40 10.83 -32.17
C ALA A 403 -15.17 11.31 -30.70
N PRO A 404 -14.23 12.25 -30.47
CA PRO A 404 -13.86 12.71 -29.13
C PRO A 404 -15.03 13.27 -28.32
N ASP A 405 -15.97 13.95 -28.96
CA ASP A 405 -17.17 14.53 -28.35
C ASP A 405 -18.19 13.46 -27.88
N LYS A 406 -18.13 12.24 -28.42
CA LYS A 406 -19.03 11.13 -28.09
C LYS A 406 -18.52 10.21 -26.99
N VAL A 407 -17.27 10.34 -26.56
CA VAL A 407 -16.65 9.46 -25.57
C VAL A 407 -17.43 9.41 -24.25
N GLY A 408 -17.85 10.58 -23.75
CA GLY A 408 -18.63 10.68 -22.52
C GLY A 408 -19.99 9.95 -22.62
N ALA A 409 -20.69 10.16 -23.72
CA ALA A 409 -21.99 9.53 -23.94
C ALA A 409 -21.87 8.00 -24.07
N VAL A 410 -20.86 7.51 -24.80
CA VAL A 410 -20.60 6.05 -24.94
C VAL A 410 -20.19 5.44 -23.60
N LYS A 411 -19.33 6.12 -22.81
CA LYS A 411 -18.98 5.66 -21.47
C LYS A 411 -20.21 5.53 -20.58
N THR A 412 -21.07 6.56 -20.54
CA THR A 412 -22.30 6.54 -19.73
C THR A 412 -23.24 5.41 -20.16
N ALA A 413 -23.45 5.23 -21.47
CA ALA A 413 -24.29 4.17 -22.00
C ALA A 413 -23.72 2.78 -21.69
N ALA A 414 -22.39 2.60 -21.79
CA ALA A 414 -21.73 1.35 -21.43
C ALA A 414 -21.95 1.02 -19.95
N ILE A 415 -21.72 1.97 -19.05
CA ILE A 415 -21.93 1.78 -17.60
C ILE A 415 -23.40 1.44 -17.31
N ALA A 416 -24.36 2.12 -17.95
CA ALA A 416 -25.79 1.87 -17.77
C ALA A 416 -26.21 0.46 -18.24
N SER A 417 -25.48 -0.15 -19.16
CA SER A 417 -25.75 -1.52 -19.64
C SER A 417 -25.17 -2.63 -18.75
N LEU A 418 -24.21 -2.32 -17.87
CA LEU A 418 -23.50 -3.32 -17.06
C LEU A 418 -24.43 -4.14 -16.14
N PRO A 419 -25.45 -3.57 -15.47
CA PRO A 419 -26.34 -4.35 -14.62
C PRO A 419 -27.08 -5.48 -15.37
N GLN A 420 -27.43 -5.25 -16.64
CA GLN A 420 -28.06 -6.25 -17.50
C GLN A 420 -27.12 -7.42 -17.83
N GLN A 421 -25.81 -7.20 -17.72
CA GLN A 421 -24.77 -8.20 -17.88
C GLN A 421 -24.32 -8.83 -16.54
N GLY A 422 -25.04 -8.54 -15.44
CA GLY A 422 -24.72 -9.05 -14.11
C GLY A 422 -23.62 -8.29 -13.37
N VAL A 423 -23.16 -7.16 -13.89
CA VAL A 423 -22.12 -6.34 -13.24
C VAL A 423 -22.78 -5.17 -12.49
N LEU A 424 -22.81 -5.24 -11.18
CA LEU A 424 -23.41 -4.22 -10.31
C LEU A 424 -22.45 -3.04 -10.10
N TYR A 425 -22.12 -2.33 -11.20
CA TYR A 425 -21.09 -1.29 -11.20
C TYR A 425 -21.34 -0.20 -10.16
N HIS A 426 -22.57 0.28 -10.01
CA HIS A 426 -22.90 1.30 -9.01
C HIS A 426 -22.67 0.79 -7.57
N GLY A 427 -22.94 -0.49 -7.29
CA GLY A 427 -22.61 -1.12 -6.01
C GLY A 427 -21.11 -1.14 -5.75
N LEU A 428 -20.30 -1.46 -6.77
CA LEU A 428 -18.83 -1.42 -6.68
C LEU A 428 -18.32 0.01 -6.42
N GLU A 429 -18.91 1.00 -7.09
CA GLU A 429 -18.57 2.40 -6.95
C GLU A 429 -18.84 2.91 -5.53
N VAL A 430 -20.06 2.68 -5.03
CA VAL A 430 -20.46 3.11 -3.69
C VAL A 430 -19.65 2.38 -2.62
N MET A 431 -19.55 1.06 -2.69
CA MET A 431 -18.83 0.27 -1.70
C MET A 431 -17.31 0.55 -1.72
N GLY A 432 -16.73 0.71 -2.91
CA GLY A 432 -15.30 0.96 -3.10
C GLY A 432 -14.87 2.40 -2.84
N GLY A 433 -15.81 3.35 -2.84
CA GLY A 433 -15.53 4.76 -2.56
C GLY A 433 -15.00 4.96 -1.14
N GLY A 434 -13.77 5.47 -0.99
CA GLY A 434 -13.13 5.61 0.32
C GLY A 434 -12.94 4.29 1.06
N SER A 435 -12.60 3.21 0.33
CA SER A 435 -12.58 1.82 0.80
C SER A 435 -11.84 1.60 2.12
N ILE A 436 -10.82 2.39 2.42
CA ILE A 436 -10.05 2.31 3.66
C ILE A 436 -10.90 2.70 4.87
N LEU A 437 -11.53 3.88 4.82
CA LEU A 437 -12.42 4.30 5.90
C LEU A 437 -13.68 3.43 5.95
N ALA A 438 -14.22 3.03 4.79
CA ALA A 438 -15.35 2.11 4.73
C ALA A 438 -15.00 0.77 5.39
N GLY A 439 -13.84 0.19 5.07
CA GLY A 439 -13.34 -1.03 5.71
C GLY A 439 -13.15 -0.88 7.21
N LEU A 440 -12.53 0.23 7.64
CA LEU A 440 -12.30 0.52 9.05
C LEU A 440 -13.62 0.63 9.83
N VAL A 441 -14.57 1.42 9.33
CA VAL A 441 -15.88 1.63 9.97
C VAL A 441 -16.68 0.33 10.01
N LEU A 442 -16.79 -0.39 8.91
CA LEU A 442 -17.52 -1.66 8.84
C LEU A 442 -16.88 -2.72 9.73
N GLY A 443 -15.54 -2.83 9.71
CA GLY A 443 -14.81 -3.72 10.59
C GLY A 443 -15.01 -3.40 12.06
N ALA A 444 -14.97 -2.11 12.44
CA ALA A 444 -15.20 -1.67 13.81
C ALA A 444 -16.64 -1.96 14.27
N ILE A 445 -17.63 -1.67 13.42
CA ILE A 445 -19.03 -2.04 13.69
C ILE A 445 -19.13 -3.56 13.90
N GLY A 446 -18.53 -4.36 13.01
CA GLY A 446 -18.52 -5.82 13.12
C GLY A 446 -17.94 -6.31 14.45
N VAL A 447 -16.79 -5.78 14.86
CA VAL A 447 -16.16 -6.13 16.15
C VAL A 447 -17.07 -5.77 17.32
N PHE A 448 -17.59 -4.54 17.38
CA PHE A 448 -18.40 -4.11 18.51
C PHE A 448 -19.75 -4.82 18.58
N VAL A 449 -20.34 -5.19 17.45
CA VAL A 449 -21.55 -6.05 17.42
C VAL A 449 -21.22 -7.45 17.96
N ILE A 450 -20.10 -8.05 17.56
CA ILE A 450 -19.63 -9.34 18.09
C ILE A 450 -19.38 -9.26 19.61
N GLU A 451 -18.81 -8.16 20.08
CA GLU A 451 -18.57 -7.92 21.52
C GLU A 451 -19.83 -7.45 22.27
N ARG A 452 -20.96 -7.26 21.58
CA ARG A 452 -22.22 -6.73 22.12
C ARG A 452 -22.09 -5.33 22.74
N ASP A 453 -21.12 -4.55 22.31
CA ASP A 453 -20.99 -3.13 22.68
C ASP A 453 -21.73 -2.27 21.64
N PHE A 454 -23.06 -2.30 21.71
CA PHE A 454 -23.91 -1.62 20.73
C PHE A 454 -23.77 -0.10 20.79
N VAL A 455 -23.32 0.47 21.91
CA VAL A 455 -23.03 1.90 22.04
C VAL A 455 -21.85 2.28 21.13
N LYS A 456 -20.75 1.53 21.18
CA LYS A 456 -19.61 1.77 20.31
C LYS A 456 -19.92 1.43 18.86
N ALA A 457 -20.68 0.35 18.58
CA ALA A 457 -21.14 0.04 17.23
C ALA A 457 -21.95 1.20 16.64
N SER A 458 -22.87 1.79 17.44
CA SER A 458 -23.63 2.99 17.05
C SER A 458 -22.72 4.20 16.80
N ALA A 459 -21.74 4.44 17.65
CA ALA A 459 -20.80 5.56 17.46
C ALA A 459 -20.02 5.44 16.15
N PHE A 460 -19.54 4.24 15.78
CA PHE A 460 -18.87 4.01 14.51
C PHE A 460 -19.83 4.10 13.32
N ALA A 461 -21.05 3.61 13.43
CA ALA A 461 -22.06 3.78 12.38
C ALA A 461 -22.41 5.27 12.18
N PHE A 462 -22.54 6.04 13.26
CA PHE A 462 -22.75 7.49 13.16
C PHE A 462 -21.55 8.21 12.54
N ALA A 463 -20.32 7.84 12.93
CA ALA A 463 -19.11 8.34 12.29
C ALA A 463 -19.10 8.00 10.79
N GLY A 464 -19.55 6.80 10.41
CA GLY A 464 -19.74 6.40 9.01
C GLY A 464 -20.75 7.28 8.27
N ALA A 465 -21.87 7.63 8.90
CA ALA A 465 -22.84 8.57 8.35
C ALA A 465 -22.23 9.95 8.07
N VAL A 466 -21.46 10.48 9.03
CA VAL A 466 -20.78 11.79 8.90
C VAL A 466 -19.73 11.74 7.80
N LEU A 467 -18.86 10.72 7.79
CA LEU A 467 -17.81 10.56 6.78
C LEU A 467 -18.41 10.40 5.38
N THR A 468 -19.52 9.66 5.25
CA THR A 468 -20.24 9.52 3.99
C THR A 468 -20.86 10.84 3.54
N TYR A 469 -21.46 11.62 4.46
CA TYR A 469 -22.04 12.92 4.15
C TYR A 469 -21.00 13.90 3.57
N PHE A 470 -19.78 13.86 4.09
CA PHE A 470 -18.68 14.67 3.58
C PHE A 470 -17.94 14.05 2.40
N GLY A 471 -18.34 12.88 1.91
CA GLY A 471 -17.73 12.21 0.76
C GLY A 471 -16.39 11.52 1.03
N PHE A 472 -15.96 11.36 2.29
CA PHE A 472 -14.78 10.58 2.65
C PHE A 472 -14.99 9.06 2.49
N MET A 473 -16.23 8.60 2.59
CA MET A 473 -16.67 7.24 2.34
C MET A 473 -17.80 7.27 1.31
N HIS A 474 -17.85 6.24 0.47
CA HIS A 474 -18.95 6.03 -0.48
C HIS A 474 -19.22 7.22 -1.42
N GLY A 475 -18.25 8.12 -1.58
CA GLY A 475 -18.32 9.32 -2.43
C GLY A 475 -17.17 9.40 -3.43
N GLU A 476 -17.34 10.21 -4.47
CA GLU A 476 -16.29 10.47 -5.48
C GLU A 476 -15.42 11.69 -5.15
N ALA A 477 -15.92 12.59 -4.31
CA ALA A 477 -15.21 13.81 -3.94
C ALA A 477 -15.53 14.24 -2.51
N VAL A 478 -14.54 14.82 -1.83
CA VAL A 478 -14.71 15.41 -0.48
C VAL A 478 -15.27 16.82 -0.59
N GLY A 479 -16.31 17.10 0.20
CA GLY A 479 -16.94 18.43 0.30
C GLY A 479 -18.19 18.39 1.17
N ILE A 480 -18.72 19.57 1.52
CA ILE A 480 -20.01 19.66 2.21
C ILE A 480 -21.10 19.15 1.25
N GLY A 481 -21.74 18.06 1.62
CA GLY A 481 -22.66 17.37 0.73
C GLY A 481 -22.00 16.66 -0.46
N GLY A 482 -20.66 16.48 -0.43
CA GLY A 482 -19.90 15.85 -1.52
C GLY A 482 -20.30 14.38 -1.76
N GLY A 483 -20.77 13.69 -0.72
CA GLY A 483 -21.43 12.40 -0.85
C GLY A 483 -22.89 12.45 -1.31
N LEU A 484 -23.51 13.65 -1.35
CA LEU A 484 -24.92 13.79 -1.72
C LEU A 484 -25.18 13.61 -3.23
N GLY A 485 -24.17 13.79 -4.07
CA GLY A 485 -24.31 13.56 -5.50
C GLY A 485 -24.57 12.11 -5.88
N VAL A 486 -24.09 11.18 -5.07
CA VAL A 486 -24.22 9.74 -5.33
C VAL A 486 -25.07 9.04 -4.27
N THR A 487 -25.02 9.48 -3.00
CA THR A 487 -25.53 8.63 -1.92
C THR A 487 -26.04 9.36 -0.67
N PRO A 488 -27.01 10.28 -0.75
CA PRO A 488 -27.69 10.71 0.48
C PRO A 488 -28.30 9.52 1.20
N GLY A 489 -28.70 8.48 0.47
CA GLY A 489 -29.26 7.24 1.02
C GLY A 489 -28.30 6.45 1.87
N VAL A 490 -27.00 6.39 1.54
CA VAL A 490 -26.03 5.62 2.34
C VAL A 490 -25.73 6.31 3.67
N ALA A 491 -25.54 7.64 3.68
CA ALA A 491 -25.35 8.39 4.92
C ALA A 491 -26.57 8.24 5.86
N LEU A 492 -27.79 8.34 5.30
CA LEU A 492 -29.02 8.12 6.05
C LEU A 492 -29.10 6.67 6.58
N ALA A 493 -28.73 5.67 5.74
CA ALA A 493 -28.73 4.27 6.16
C ALA A 493 -27.81 4.03 7.35
N TYR A 494 -26.59 4.59 7.32
CA TYR A 494 -25.67 4.53 8.49
C TYR A 494 -26.27 5.21 9.73
N ALA A 495 -26.94 6.34 9.58
CA ALA A 495 -27.61 7.01 10.71
C ALA A 495 -28.77 6.17 11.29
N VAL A 496 -29.55 5.51 10.42
CA VAL A 496 -30.61 4.58 10.84
C VAL A 496 -30.00 3.35 11.52
N VAL A 497 -28.92 2.79 11.02
CA VAL A 497 -28.19 1.67 11.65
C VAL A 497 -27.67 2.08 13.03
N ALA A 498 -27.10 3.30 13.17
CA ALA A 498 -26.66 3.82 14.45
C ALA A 498 -27.81 3.92 15.48
N ALA A 499 -28.96 4.44 15.04
CA ALA A 499 -30.16 4.49 15.88
C ALA A 499 -30.66 3.09 16.25
N GLY A 500 -30.60 2.14 15.30
CA GLY A 500 -30.97 0.74 15.53
C GLY A 500 -30.09 0.10 16.61
N PHE A 501 -28.79 0.29 16.59
CA PHE A 501 -27.89 -0.23 17.63
C PHE A 501 -28.18 0.37 19.01
N LEU A 502 -28.48 1.67 19.10
CA LEU A 502 -28.90 2.29 20.36
C LEU A 502 -30.26 1.75 20.85
N ALA A 503 -31.18 1.46 19.94
CA ALA A 503 -32.44 0.83 20.29
C ALA A 503 -32.24 -0.59 20.85
N VAL A 504 -31.35 -1.39 20.23
CA VAL A 504 -30.99 -2.72 20.74
C VAL A 504 -30.36 -2.62 22.13
N GLU A 505 -29.45 -1.69 22.36
CA GLU A 505 -28.84 -1.45 23.68
C GLU A 505 -29.91 -1.12 24.74
N LYS A 506 -30.83 -0.20 24.43
CA LYS A 506 -31.80 0.29 25.36
C LYS A 506 -32.95 -0.68 25.64
N PHE A 507 -33.42 -1.40 24.60
CA PHE A 507 -34.60 -2.25 24.67
C PHE A 507 -34.29 -3.74 24.66
N GLY A 508 -33.09 -4.14 24.18
CA GLY A 508 -32.68 -5.54 24.03
C GLY A 508 -32.34 -6.23 25.34
N ALA A 509 -31.96 -5.47 26.37
CA ALA A 509 -31.52 -6.02 27.66
C ALA A 509 -32.64 -6.74 28.46
N GLY A 510 -33.90 -6.60 28.06
CA GLY A 510 -35.06 -7.17 28.80
C GLY A 510 -35.95 -8.13 27.99
N SER A 511 -35.88 -8.18 26.69
CA SER A 511 -36.85 -8.90 25.86
C SER A 511 -36.30 -9.87 24.80
N LEU A 512 -34.99 -9.87 24.55
CA LEU A 512 -34.37 -10.76 23.58
C LEU A 512 -33.59 -11.85 24.31
N SER A 513 -34.13 -13.08 24.33
CA SER A 513 -33.35 -14.27 24.70
C SER A 513 -32.24 -14.45 23.66
N ILE A 514 -31.03 -14.08 24.03
CA ILE A 514 -29.89 -14.19 23.13
C ILE A 514 -29.32 -15.60 23.29
N THR A 515 -29.71 -16.51 22.40
CA THR A 515 -28.96 -17.75 22.20
C THR A 515 -27.60 -17.38 21.61
N HIS A 516 -26.53 -17.82 22.25
CA HIS A 516 -25.21 -17.78 21.64
C HIS A 516 -25.26 -18.59 20.34
N PRO A 517 -25.03 -18.02 19.17
CA PRO A 517 -24.62 -18.85 18.06
C PRO A 517 -23.23 -19.37 18.44
N GLU A 518 -23.13 -20.63 18.86
CA GLU A 518 -21.87 -21.34 18.74
C GLU A 518 -21.55 -21.29 17.26
N LEU A 519 -20.58 -20.44 16.88
CA LEU A 519 -20.00 -20.51 15.54
C LEU A 519 -19.49 -21.94 15.38
N PRO A 520 -19.95 -22.73 14.40
CA PRO A 520 -19.61 -24.15 14.25
C PRO A 520 -18.17 -24.34 13.71
N LEU A 521 -17.22 -23.58 14.20
CA LEU A 521 -15.83 -23.58 13.76
C LEU A 521 -14.85 -23.90 14.92
N ALA A 522 -15.30 -24.57 15.96
CA ALA A 522 -14.37 -25.28 16.80
C ALA A 522 -14.01 -26.60 16.10
N VAL A 523 -13.06 -26.55 15.17
CA VAL A 523 -12.31 -27.75 14.79
C VAL A 523 -11.52 -28.13 16.06
N PRO A 524 -11.68 -29.37 16.59
CA PRO A 524 -10.83 -29.82 17.69
C PRO A 524 -9.38 -29.69 17.29
N ALA A 525 -8.55 -29.12 18.16
CA ALA A 525 -7.12 -29.18 17.99
C ALA A 525 -6.69 -30.65 18.07
N GLU A 526 -6.25 -31.22 16.93
CA GLU A 526 -5.45 -32.42 16.88
C GLU A 526 -3.98 -32.08 17.19
#